data_21e9254db7c8576f62188a44b4549e5f
#
_entry.id   21e9254db7c8576f62188a44b4549e5f
#
_cell.length_a   1.000
_cell.length_b   1.000
_cell.length_c   1.000
_cell.angle_alpha   90.00
_cell.angle_beta   90.00
_cell.angle_gamma   90.00
#
_symmetry.space_group_name_H-M   'P 1'
#
loop_
_entity.id
_entity.type
_entity.pdbx_description
1 polymer ?
#
loop_
_entity_poly.entity_id
_entity_poly.type
_entity_poly.pdbx_seq_one_letter_code
_entity_poly.pdbx_strand_id
1 'polypeptide(L)'
;MLSTTDDLRIRELKELSTPEEVMREVPRTLTATRVVMAARNAIHAILSAQDDRLLVVVGPCSVHDPEAALDYAERLAKLREDLADQLEIVMRVYFEKPRTTVGWKGLINDPDLDGSFDINKGLRLARNVLAAVNNLGLPAGTEFLDMTTPQYIADLVSWAAIGARTTESQIHRELASGLSCPVGFKNGTDGNVRIAADAVKSASHPHHFMAVTKLGRSAIASTAGNEDCHIILRGGAEPNYDAASVAAACNELTKSGVAPLVMVDASHANSSKKPENQPLVIADIARQISGGENRIMGVMIESNLVAGRQDVVPGKPLTYGQSITDGCIDWATTARTLEQLADAVEIRRNTRRAGLHERSA
;
A
#
# COMPACT_ATOMS: atom_id res chain seq x y z
N MET A 1 -48.00 21.97 -1.62
CA MET A 1 -46.68 21.81 -1.01
C MET A 1 -45.83 20.96 -1.93
N LEU A 2 -44.63 21.39 -2.31
CA LEU A 2 -43.72 20.54 -3.07
C LEU A 2 -43.18 19.48 -2.11
N SER A 3 -43.17 18.21 -2.54
CA SER A 3 -42.57 17.12 -1.77
C SER A 3 -41.06 17.19 -1.83
N THR A 4 -40.38 16.89 -0.73
CA THR A 4 -38.91 16.73 -0.70
C THR A 4 -38.52 15.59 -1.62
N THR A 5 -37.50 15.79 -2.47
CA THR A 5 -37.06 14.82 -3.49
C THR A 5 -35.63 14.31 -3.25
N ASP A 6 -34.88 14.88 -2.30
CA ASP A 6 -33.51 14.53 -1.91
C ASP A 6 -33.46 14.13 -0.44
N ASP A 7 -32.34 13.52 -0.03
CA ASP A 7 -32.06 13.04 1.34
C ASP A 7 -33.08 12.06 1.94
N LEU A 8 -33.99 11.50 1.14
CA LEU A 8 -35.07 10.63 1.60
C LEU A 8 -34.59 9.34 2.30
N ARG A 9 -33.35 8.95 2.10
CA ARG A 9 -32.70 7.75 2.68
C ARG A 9 -31.56 8.07 3.64
N ILE A 10 -31.21 9.35 3.80
CA ILE A 10 -30.24 9.79 4.79
C ILE A 10 -30.96 9.93 6.12
N ARG A 11 -30.51 9.19 7.14
CA ARG A 11 -31.10 9.22 8.48
C ARG A 11 -30.51 10.30 9.35
N GLU A 12 -29.20 10.56 9.18
CA GLU A 12 -28.45 11.50 10.00
C GLU A 12 -27.22 11.99 9.22
N LEU A 13 -26.86 13.24 9.41
CA LEU A 13 -25.58 13.82 9.00
C LEU A 13 -24.86 14.31 10.25
N LYS A 14 -23.65 13.79 10.47
CA LYS A 14 -22.74 14.25 11.54
C LYS A 14 -21.55 14.93 10.89
N GLU A 15 -21.12 16.05 11.43
CA GLU A 15 -19.95 16.76 10.95
C GLU A 15 -18.65 16.00 11.30
N LEU A 16 -17.74 15.93 10.34
CA LEU A 16 -16.37 15.51 10.58
C LEU A 16 -15.59 16.71 11.15
N SER A 17 -14.69 16.45 12.10
CA SER A 17 -13.62 17.40 12.42
C SER A 17 -12.87 17.74 11.15
N THR A 18 -12.47 18.99 10.96
CA THR A 18 -11.74 19.38 9.77
C THR A 18 -10.35 18.72 9.72
N PRO A 19 -9.78 18.46 8.53
CA PRO A 19 -8.40 17.98 8.42
C PRO A 19 -7.41 18.83 9.20
N GLU A 20 -7.56 20.18 9.17
CA GLU A 20 -6.69 21.11 9.89
C GLU A 20 -6.74 20.92 11.41
N GLU A 21 -7.94 20.68 11.98
CA GLU A 21 -8.11 20.39 13.41
C GLU A 21 -7.38 19.12 13.80
N VAL A 22 -7.60 18.02 13.07
CA VAL A 22 -6.96 16.73 13.35
C VAL A 22 -5.44 16.81 13.16
N MET A 23 -4.96 17.55 12.15
CA MET A 23 -3.52 17.77 11.93
C MET A 23 -2.89 18.64 13.03
N ARG A 24 -3.62 19.58 13.62
CA ARG A 24 -3.17 20.39 14.75
C ARG A 24 -3.11 19.58 16.05
N GLU A 25 -4.07 18.68 16.28
CA GLU A 25 -4.11 17.78 17.44
C GLU A 25 -3.01 16.73 17.39
N VAL A 26 -2.71 16.20 16.17
CA VAL A 26 -1.67 15.21 15.93
C VAL A 26 -0.70 15.75 14.87
N PRO A 27 0.23 16.65 15.25
CA PRO A 27 1.12 17.29 14.31
C PRO A 27 2.18 16.33 13.79
N ARG A 28 2.57 16.51 12.53
CA ARG A 28 3.71 15.82 11.94
C ARG A 28 5.01 16.37 12.53
N THR A 29 5.85 15.47 13.07
CA THR A 29 7.16 15.81 13.62
C THR A 29 8.21 16.04 12.52
N LEU A 30 9.38 16.61 12.91
CA LEU A 30 10.51 16.72 11.99
C LEU A 30 11.06 15.34 11.59
N THR A 31 11.07 14.36 12.50
CA THR A 31 11.46 12.99 12.20
C THR A 31 10.53 12.38 11.17
N ALA A 32 9.22 12.42 11.40
CA ALA A 32 8.22 11.92 10.44
C ALA A 32 8.35 12.61 9.08
N THR A 33 8.61 13.91 9.04
CA THR A 33 8.83 14.65 7.79
C THR A 33 10.03 14.10 7.01
N ARG A 34 11.17 13.88 7.69
CA ARG A 34 12.39 13.35 7.06
C ARG A 34 12.16 11.93 6.53
N VAL A 35 11.52 11.07 7.31
CA VAL A 35 11.22 9.67 6.93
C VAL A 35 10.33 9.63 5.69
N VAL A 36 9.23 10.36 5.69
CA VAL A 36 8.31 10.41 4.56
C VAL A 36 9.00 10.94 3.29
N MET A 37 9.75 12.03 3.39
CA MET A 37 10.42 12.61 2.23
C MET A 37 11.54 11.71 1.70
N ALA A 38 12.35 11.12 2.59
CA ALA A 38 13.41 10.19 2.20
C ALA A 38 12.85 8.96 1.47
N ALA A 39 11.77 8.36 2.00
CA ALA A 39 11.16 7.19 1.38
C ALA A 39 10.51 7.52 0.02
N ARG A 40 9.81 8.66 -0.11
CA ARG A 40 9.25 9.08 -1.40
C ARG A 40 10.35 9.27 -2.45
N ASN A 41 11.46 9.91 -2.08
CA ASN A 41 12.60 10.09 -2.98
C ASN A 41 13.27 8.76 -3.34
N ALA A 42 13.41 7.84 -2.39
CA ALA A 42 13.96 6.51 -2.66
C ALA A 42 13.07 5.71 -3.61
N ILE A 43 11.76 5.74 -3.42
CA ILE A 43 10.82 5.04 -4.31
C ILE A 43 10.82 5.67 -5.71
N HIS A 44 10.87 7.00 -5.82
CA HIS A 44 11.04 7.68 -7.10
C HIS A 44 12.33 7.23 -7.80
N ALA A 45 13.45 7.14 -7.08
CA ALA A 45 14.72 6.67 -7.64
C ALA A 45 14.65 5.20 -8.11
N ILE A 46 13.92 4.33 -7.39
CA ILE A 46 13.67 2.95 -7.80
C ILE A 46 12.82 2.91 -9.10
N LEU A 47 11.74 3.70 -9.16
CA LEU A 47 10.85 3.77 -10.32
C LEU A 47 11.54 4.35 -11.56
N SER A 48 12.51 5.25 -11.36
CA SER A 48 13.33 5.84 -12.43
C SER A 48 14.62 5.04 -12.72
N ALA A 49 14.79 3.84 -12.14
CA ALA A 49 15.95 2.96 -12.27
C ALA A 49 17.30 3.61 -11.87
N GLN A 50 17.27 4.62 -11.01
CA GLN A 50 18.45 5.25 -10.41
C GLN A 50 18.90 4.54 -9.11
N ASP A 51 18.01 3.81 -8.47
CA ASP A 51 18.26 2.97 -7.30
C ASP A 51 17.88 1.53 -7.64
N ASP A 52 18.77 0.60 -7.37
CA ASP A 52 18.56 -0.82 -7.69
C ASP A 52 18.05 -1.65 -6.50
N ARG A 53 17.74 -1.01 -5.39
CA ARG A 53 17.06 -1.66 -4.25
C ARG A 53 15.68 -2.17 -4.67
N LEU A 54 15.20 -3.14 -3.93
CA LEU A 54 13.83 -3.65 -4.09
C LEU A 54 12.89 -2.93 -3.10
N LEU A 55 11.81 -2.34 -3.59
CA LEU A 55 10.75 -1.80 -2.72
C LEU A 55 9.97 -2.94 -2.07
N VAL A 56 9.83 -2.96 -0.76
CA VAL A 56 9.03 -3.96 -0.05
C VAL A 56 7.97 -3.30 0.82
N VAL A 57 6.70 -3.50 0.48
CA VAL A 57 5.55 -3.03 1.26
C VAL A 57 5.02 -4.20 2.09
N VAL A 58 5.31 -4.22 3.40
CA VAL A 58 5.06 -5.37 4.28
C VAL A 58 4.37 -4.96 5.58
N GLY A 59 3.38 -5.72 6.02
CA GLY A 59 2.67 -5.49 7.27
C GLY A 59 1.25 -6.04 7.28
N PRO A 60 0.46 -5.70 8.31
CA PRO A 60 -0.88 -6.22 8.49
C PRO A 60 -1.80 -6.04 7.28
N CYS A 61 -2.67 -7.03 7.02
CA CYS A 61 -3.73 -6.89 6.01
C CYS A 61 -4.57 -5.64 6.29
N SER A 62 -4.92 -5.42 7.57
CA SER A 62 -5.51 -4.18 8.09
C SER A 62 -5.07 -3.96 9.54
N VAL A 63 -4.97 -2.70 9.93
CA VAL A 63 -4.73 -2.30 11.32
C VAL A 63 -6.08 -2.14 12.02
N HIS A 64 -6.34 -2.95 13.04
CA HIS A 64 -7.50 -2.85 13.93
C HIS A 64 -7.09 -2.57 15.36
N ASP A 65 -5.87 -2.92 15.73
CA ASP A 65 -5.25 -2.74 17.03
C ASP A 65 -4.00 -1.86 16.87
N PRO A 66 -4.05 -0.60 17.34
CA PRO A 66 -2.90 0.31 17.27
C PRO A 66 -1.68 -0.19 18.05
N GLU A 67 -1.86 -0.86 19.20
CA GLU A 67 -0.74 -1.34 20.03
C GLU A 67 0.00 -2.48 19.32
N ALA A 68 -0.74 -3.45 18.78
CA ALA A 68 -0.15 -4.53 17.99
C ALA A 68 0.54 -4.02 16.72
N ALA A 69 -0.01 -2.98 16.09
CA ALA A 69 0.61 -2.35 14.91
C ALA A 69 1.95 -1.67 15.28
N LEU A 70 2.05 -1.05 16.44
CA LEU A 70 3.30 -0.42 16.90
C LEU A 70 4.34 -1.46 17.34
N ASP A 71 3.97 -2.55 18.03
CA ASP A 71 4.87 -3.67 18.31
C ASP A 71 5.45 -4.25 17.00
N TYR A 72 4.60 -4.43 15.99
CA TYR A 72 5.06 -4.86 14.66
C TYR A 72 6.02 -3.83 14.03
N ALA A 73 5.70 -2.55 14.12
CA ALA A 73 6.52 -1.46 13.57
C ALA A 73 7.91 -1.38 14.23
N GLU A 74 8.01 -1.54 15.55
CA GLU A 74 9.30 -1.54 16.27
C GLU A 74 10.24 -2.66 15.80
N ARG A 75 9.66 -3.85 15.55
CA ARG A 75 10.42 -4.98 15.01
C ARG A 75 10.86 -4.73 13.57
N LEU A 76 9.95 -4.21 12.74
CA LEU A 76 10.22 -3.95 11.33
C LEU A 76 11.23 -2.82 11.14
N ALA A 77 11.21 -1.79 12.00
CA ALA A 77 12.15 -0.68 11.94
C ALA A 77 13.61 -1.17 12.11
N LYS A 78 13.85 -2.10 13.05
CA LYS A 78 15.19 -2.70 13.26
C LYS A 78 15.63 -3.50 12.02
N LEU A 79 14.75 -4.36 11.51
CA LEU A 79 15.07 -5.19 10.35
C LEU A 79 15.28 -4.32 9.08
N ARG A 80 14.57 -3.19 8.97
CA ARG A 80 14.78 -2.22 7.90
C ARG A 80 16.18 -1.62 7.92
N GLU A 81 16.73 -1.32 9.08
CA GLU A 81 18.11 -0.81 9.22
C GLU A 81 19.12 -1.85 8.73
N ASP A 82 18.96 -3.12 9.12
CA ASP A 82 19.85 -4.21 8.75
C ASP A 82 19.84 -4.52 7.24
N LEU A 83 18.73 -4.30 6.56
CA LEU A 83 18.52 -4.62 5.13
C LEU A 83 18.49 -3.39 4.22
N ALA A 84 18.87 -2.20 4.74
CA ALA A 84 18.73 -0.92 4.04
C ALA A 84 19.52 -0.82 2.73
N ASP A 85 20.60 -1.56 2.59
CA ASP A 85 21.44 -1.58 1.40
C ASP A 85 20.76 -2.29 0.22
N GLN A 86 19.87 -3.26 0.47
CA GLN A 86 19.23 -4.07 -0.54
C GLN A 86 17.75 -3.74 -0.72
N LEU A 87 17.06 -3.33 0.37
CA LEU A 87 15.63 -3.14 0.39
C LEU A 87 15.25 -1.72 0.82
N GLU A 88 14.25 -1.15 0.15
CA GLU A 88 13.49 -0.02 0.68
C GLU A 88 12.21 -0.57 1.31
N ILE A 89 12.17 -0.68 2.63
CA ILE A 89 11.04 -1.27 3.37
C ILE A 89 10.07 -0.19 3.80
N VAL A 90 8.80 -0.36 3.43
CA VAL A 90 7.66 0.49 3.82
C VAL A 90 6.68 -0.37 4.60
N MET A 91 6.28 0.05 5.79
CA MET A 91 5.26 -0.66 6.56
C MET A 91 3.88 -0.48 5.93
N ARG A 92 3.19 -1.57 5.71
CA ARG A 92 1.79 -1.58 5.29
C ARG A 92 0.89 -1.21 6.49
N VAL A 93 0.23 -0.05 6.42
CA VAL A 93 -0.65 0.50 7.47
C VAL A 93 -2.01 0.82 6.84
N TYR A 94 -2.82 -0.19 6.68
CA TYR A 94 -4.12 -0.09 6.02
C TYR A 94 -5.23 0.06 7.04
N PHE A 95 -5.94 1.18 7.01
CA PHE A 95 -7.02 1.52 7.93
C PHE A 95 -8.41 1.30 7.37
N GLU A 96 -8.52 1.09 6.07
CA GLU A 96 -9.77 0.92 5.35
C GLU A 96 -9.72 -0.36 4.53
N LYS A 97 -10.85 -1.04 4.43
CA LYS A 97 -10.97 -2.30 3.69
C LYS A 97 -12.15 -2.24 2.73
N PRO A 98 -11.93 -2.47 1.42
CA PRO A 98 -13.00 -2.57 0.46
C PRO A 98 -13.80 -3.84 0.74
N ARG A 99 -15.13 -3.71 0.86
CA ARG A 99 -16.03 -4.83 1.08
C ARG A 99 -16.92 -5.04 -0.14
N THR A 100 -16.97 -6.28 -0.62
CA THR A 100 -17.87 -6.65 -1.73
C THR A 100 -19.34 -6.65 -1.29
N THR A 101 -19.57 -7.01 -0.01
CA THR A 101 -20.89 -7.00 0.62
C THR A 101 -20.87 -6.14 1.89
N VAL A 102 -21.22 -6.68 3.03
CA VAL A 102 -21.15 -6.02 4.34
C VAL A 102 -19.96 -6.56 5.15
N GLY A 103 -19.50 -5.79 6.13
CA GLY A 103 -18.41 -6.17 7.03
C GLY A 103 -17.72 -4.95 7.60
N TRP A 104 -16.81 -5.17 8.55
CA TRP A 104 -16.00 -4.10 9.14
C TRP A 104 -15.20 -3.38 8.04
N LYS A 105 -15.37 -2.06 7.95
CA LYS A 105 -14.77 -1.24 6.89
C LYS A 105 -13.37 -0.72 7.21
N GLY A 106 -12.90 -0.93 8.43
CA GLY A 106 -11.57 -0.50 8.87
C GLY A 106 -11.58 0.38 10.10
N LEU A 107 -10.39 0.65 10.65
CA LEU A 107 -10.18 1.42 11.88
C LEU A 107 -10.75 2.85 11.79
N ILE A 108 -10.66 3.49 10.63
CA ILE A 108 -11.19 4.84 10.46
C ILE A 108 -12.72 4.83 10.59
N ASN A 109 -13.38 3.83 10.00
CA ASN A 109 -14.84 3.81 9.95
C ASN A 109 -15.49 3.30 11.24
N ASP A 110 -14.88 2.31 11.90
CA ASP A 110 -15.41 1.65 13.09
C ASP A 110 -14.26 1.22 14.01
N PRO A 111 -13.68 2.18 14.76
CA PRO A 111 -12.46 1.97 15.54
C PRO A 111 -12.66 1.01 16.73
N ASP A 112 -13.86 0.93 17.25
CA ASP A 112 -14.17 0.13 18.45
C ASP A 112 -14.72 -1.27 18.10
N LEU A 113 -14.89 -1.60 16.82
CA LEU A 113 -15.43 -2.88 16.33
C LEU A 113 -16.84 -3.19 16.86
N ASP A 114 -17.63 -2.17 17.21
CA ASP A 114 -18.94 -2.29 17.86
C ASP A 114 -20.10 -1.76 17.00
N GLY A 115 -19.77 -1.25 15.78
CA GLY A 115 -20.75 -0.66 14.86
C GLY A 115 -21.20 0.75 15.27
N SER A 116 -20.48 1.43 16.15
CA SER A 116 -20.75 2.83 16.55
C SER A 116 -20.39 3.81 15.43
N PHE A 117 -19.46 3.45 14.55
CA PHE A 117 -18.96 4.27 13.43
C PHE A 117 -18.45 5.64 13.88
N ASP A 118 -17.70 5.71 14.99
CA ASP A 118 -17.04 6.94 15.44
C ASP A 118 -15.85 7.29 14.53
N ILE A 119 -16.17 7.80 13.33
CA ILE A 119 -15.17 8.15 12.30
C ILE A 119 -14.23 9.25 12.79
N ASN A 120 -14.73 10.20 13.60
CA ASN A 120 -13.89 11.26 14.17
C ASN A 120 -12.78 10.70 15.08
N LYS A 121 -13.09 9.69 15.87
CA LYS A 121 -12.11 8.93 16.67
C LYS A 121 -11.19 8.13 15.77
N GLY A 122 -11.74 7.43 14.78
CA GLY A 122 -10.98 6.61 13.82
C GLY A 122 -9.92 7.40 13.05
N LEU A 123 -10.24 8.61 12.58
CA LEU A 123 -9.29 9.51 11.90
C LEU A 123 -8.12 9.91 12.81
N ARG A 124 -8.38 10.20 14.07
CA ARG A 124 -7.35 10.53 15.08
C ARG A 124 -6.45 9.34 15.39
N LEU A 125 -7.04 8.16 15.56
CA LEU A 125 -6.28 6.92 15.78
C LEU A 125 -5.39 6.60 14.59
N ALA A 126 -5.92 6.65 13.37
CA ALA A 126 -5.16 6.40 12.15
C ALA A 126 -3.97 7.35 12.02
N ARG A 127 -4.19 8.65 12.25
CA ARG A 127 -3.12 9.64 12.20
C ARG A 127 -2.08 9.44 13.30
N ASN A 128 -2.50 9.08 14.52
CA ASN A 128 -1.59 8.76 15.64
C ASN A 128 -0.69 7.55 15.30
N VAL A 129 -1.26 6.47 14.75
CA VAL A 129 -0.49 5.29 14.33
C VAL A 129 0.53 5.66 13.26
N LEU A 130 0.13 6.41 12.22
CA LEU A 130 1.06 6.86 11.17
C LEU A 130 2.18 7.75 11.72
N ALA A 131 1.86 8.68 12.62
CA ALA A 131 2.86 9.55 13.25
C ALA A 131 3.86 8.73 14.09
N ALA A 132 3.37 7.77 14.87
CA ALA A 132 4.19 6.90 15.70
C ALA A 132 5.10 6.00 14.84
N VAL A 133 4.57 5.35 13.80
CA VAL A 133 5.35 4.53 12.87
C VAL A 133 6.47 5.35 12.22
N ASN A 134 6.16 6.55 11.69
CA ASN A 134 7.18 7.41 11.09
C ASN A 134 8.22 7.89 12.12
N ASN A 135 7.83 8.13 13.38
CA ASN A 135 8.77 8.52 14.43
C ASN A 135 9.75 7.42 14.83
N LEU A 136 9.42 6.13 14.56
CA LEU A 136 10.35 5.01 14.67
C LEU A 136 11.36 4.94 13.50
N GLY A 137 11.34 5.89 12.56
CA GLY A 137 12.17 5.84 11.35
C GLY A 137 11.62 4.93 10.25
N LEU A 138 10.39 4.44 10.38
CA LEU A 138 9.77 3.50 9.45
C LEU A 138 8.75 4.22 8.56
N PRO A 139 8.94 4.25 7.23
CA PRO A 139 7.94 4.83 6.33
C PRO A 139 6.68 3.97 6.26
N ALA A 140 5.53 4.62 6.10
CA ALA A 140 4.23 3.97 6.07
C ALA A 140 3.58 4.06 4.68
N GLY A 141 2.93 2.95 4.28
CA GLY A 141 2.10 2.87 3.08
C GLY A 141 0.66 2.49 3.40
N THR A 142 -0.31 3.04 2.68
CA THR A 142 -1.74 2.76 2.89
C THR A 142 -2.49 2.54 1.58
N GLU A 143 -3.75 2.11 1.66
CA GLU A 143 -4.69 2.11 0.53
C GLU A 143 -5.67 3.26 0.72
N PHE A 144 -5.92 4.04 -0.33
CA PHE A 144 -6.95 5.07 -0.31
C PHE A 144 -8.23 4.56 -0.98
N LEU A 145 -9.34 4.60 -0.26
CA LEU A 145 -10.65 4.14 -0.73
C LEU A 145 -11.65 5.27 -0.95
N ASP A 146 -11.46 6.42 -0.33
CA ASP A 146 -12.31 7.60 -0.52
C ASP A 146 -11.48 8.85 -0.82
N MET A 147 -12.16 9.95 -1.17
CA MET A 147 -11.53 11.22 -1.55
C MET A 147 -11.20 12.12 -0.36
N THR A 148 -11.72 11.81 0.82
CA THR A 148 -11.66 12.68 2.00
C THR A 148 -10.53 12.28 2.94
N THR A 149 -10.36 10.98 3.20
CA THR A 149 -9.31 10.42 4.07
C THR A 149 -7.89 10.93 3.76
N PRO A 150 -7.47 11.09 2.48
CA PRO A 150 -6.15 11.64 2.16
C PRO A 150 -5.89 13.02 2.75
N GLN A 151 -6.92 13.85 2.91
CA GLN A 151 -6.75 15.17 3.50
C GLN A 151 -6.30 15.14 4.96
N TYR A 152 -6.61 14.06 5.67
CA TYR A 152 -6.26 13.87 7.08
C TYR A 152 -4.89 13.22 7.29
N ILE A 153 -4.44 12.36 6.37
CA ILE A 153 -3.29 11.47 6.63
C ILE A 153 -2.20 11.47 5.57
N ALA A 154 -2.44 12.00 4.35
CA ALA A 154 -1.49 11.86 3.24
C ALA A 154 -0.11 12.49 3.50
N ASP A 155 0.00 13.47 4.39
CA ASP A 155 1.28 14.07 4.80
C ASP A 155 2.18 13.14 5.63
N LEU A 156 1.63 12.02 6.12
CA LEU A 156 2.33 10.96 6.87
C LEU A 156 2.48 9.67 6.06
N VAL A 157 2.08 9.65 4.79
CA VAL A 157 2.12 8.47 3.90
C VAL A 157 3.25 8.60 2.90
N SER A 158 4.08 7.56 2.83
CA SER A 158 5.24 7.49 1.93
C SER A 158 4.92 6.81 0.61
N TRP A 159 3.95 5.91 0.57
CA TRP A 159 3.49 5.14 -0.58
C TRP A 159 2.00 4.82 -0.44
N ALA A 160 1.28 4.78 -1.54
CA ALA A 160 -0.14 4.43 -1.53
C ALA A 160 -0.51 3.37 -2.56
N ALA A 161 -1.59 2.63 -2.29
CA ALA A 161 -2.21 1.72 -3.24
C ALA A 161 -3.61 2.19 -3.64
N ILE A 162 -3.98 1.87 -4.88
CA ILE A 162 -5.37 1.80 -5.35
C ILE A 162 -5.69 0.32 -5.57
N GLY A 163 -6.72 -0.17 -4.91
CA GLY A 163 -7.11 -1.57 -4.91
C GLY A 163 -7.70 -2.04 -6.23
N ALA A 164 -7.74 -3.36 -6.43
CA ALA A 164 -8.25 -3.96 -7.68
C ALA A 164 -9.71 -3.60 -8.00
N ARG A 165 -10.53 -3.32 -6.96
CA ARG A 165 -11.95 -2.92 -7.14
C ARG A 165 -12.13 -1.45 -7.49
N THR A 166 -11.09 -0.64 -7.30
CA THR A 166 -11.12 0.82 -7.49
C THR A 166 -10.19 1.31 -8.60
N THR A 167 -9.35 0.44 -9.16
CA THR A 167 -8.43 0.78 -10.27
C THR A 167 -9.16 1.28 -11.52
N GLU A 168 -10.38 0.81 -11.81
CA GLU A 168 -11.20 1.30 -12.92
C GLU A 168 -11.87 2.64 -12.64
N SER A 169 -11.99 3.03 -11.37
CA SER A 169 -12.72 4.22 -10.96
C SER A 169 -11.99 5.49 -11.40
N GLN A 170 -12.67 6.34 -12.18
CA GLN A 170 -12.17 7.66 -12.57
C GLN A 170 -11.77 8.48 -11.34
N ILE A 171 -12.59 8.51 -10.30
CA ILE A 171 -12.35 9.28 -9.07
C ILE A 171 -11.03 8.90 -8.41
N HIS A 172 -10.70 7.58 -8.36
CA HIS A 172 -9.45 7.12 -7.77
C HIS A 172 -8.22 7.43 -8.64
N ARG A 173 -8.37 7.46 -9.97
CA ARG A 173 -7.30 7.89 -10.89
C ARG A 173 -7.04 9.40 -10.77
N GLU A 174 -8.09 10.19 -10.65
CA GLU A 174 -8.02 11.63 -10.38
C GLU A 174 -7.37 11.90 -9.03
N LEU A 175 -7.78 11.19 -7.96
CA LEU A 175 -7.14 11.27 -6.65
C LEU A 175 -5.64 11.00 -6.75
N ALA A 176 -5.25 9.87 -7.37
CA ALA A 176 -3.84 9.48 -7.50
C ALA A 176 -3.00 10.52 -8.22
N SER A 177 -3.57 11.24 -9.20
CA SER A 177 -2.89 12.32 -9.93
C SER A 177 -2.45 13.50 -9.04
N GLY A 178 -3.08 13.66 -7.87
CA GLY A 178 -2.82 14.74 -6.92
C GLY A 178 -2.11 14.30 -5.64
N LEU A 179 -1.89 13.00 -5.43
CA LEU A 179 -1.17 12.51 -4.26
C LEU A 179 0.32 12.85 -4.35
N SER A 180 0.89 13.24 -3.21
CA SER A 180 2.31 13.60 -3.10
C SER A 180 3.21 12.40 -2.84
N CYS A 181 2.70 11.18 -2.94
CA CYS A 181 3.44 9.94 -2.78
C CYS A 181 3.32 9.08 -4.04
N PRO A 182 4.27 8.15 -4.29
CA PRO A 182 4.12 7.11 -5.29
C PRO A 182 2.86 6.28 -5.08
N VAL A 183 2.20 5.85 -6.19
CA VAL A 183 0.92 5.13 -6.13
C VAL A 183 0.98 3.86 -6.97
N GLY A 184 0.71 2.72 -6.33
CA GLY A 184 0.57 1.43 -7.00
C GLY A 184 -0.89 1.11 -7.32
N PHE A 185 -1.19 0.84 -8.60
CA PHE A 185 -2.51 0.38 -9.05
C PHE A 185 -2.52 -1.14 -9.20
N LYS A 186 -3.39 -1.82 -8.45
CA LYS A 186 -3.57 -3.27 -8.60
C LYS A 186 -4.27 -3.60 -9.92
N ASN A 187 -3.84 -4.67 -10.59
CA ASN A 187 -4.59 -5.21 -11.73
C ASN A 187 -6.02 -5.61 -11.31
N GLY A 188 -6.93 -5.69 -12.26
CA GLY A 188 -8.32 -6.06 -12.03
C GLY A 188 -8.47 -7.39 -11.27
N THR A 189 -9.61 -7.60 -10.62
CA THR A 189 -9.90 -8.84 -9.86
C THR A 189 -9.92 -10.10 -10.73
N ASP A 190 -10.14 -9.94 -12.03
CA ASP A 190 -10.07 -10.96 -13.07
C ASP A 190 -8.65 -11.26 -13.58
N GLY A 191 -7.66 -10.45 -13.17
CA GLY A 191 -6.27 -10.54 -13.62
C GLY A 191 -5.89 -9.54 -14.72
N ASN A 192 -6.81 -8.70 -15.16
CA ASN A 192 -6.58 -7.76 -16.27
C ASN A 192 -5.57 -6.67 -15.89
N VAL A 193 -4.40 -6.72 -16.54
CA VAL A 193 -3.27 -5.77 -16.34
C VAL A 193 -3.51 -4.45 -17.07
N ARG A 194 -4.20 -4.47 -18.23
CA ARG A 194 -4.43 -3.28 -19.05
C ARG A 194 -5.19 -2.19 -18.28
N ILE A 195 -6.15 -2.60 -17.45
CA ILE A 195 -6.92 -1.67 -16.60
C ILE A 195 -6.00 -0.86 -15.69
N ALA A 196 -4.99 -1.51 -15.09
CA ALA A 196 -4.01 -0.83 -14.25
C ALA A 196 -3.04 0.04 -15.07
N ALA A 197 -2.66 -0.39 -16.27
CA ALA A 197 -1.85 0.42 -17.19
C ALA A 197 -2.58 1.71 -17.60
N ASP A 198 -3.87 1.59 -17.95
CA ASP A 198 -4.72 2.75 -18.25
C ASP A 198 -4.88 3.68 -17.03
N ALA A 199 -4.94 3.12 -15.82
CA ALA A 199 -5.02 3.89 -14.58
C ALA A 199 -3.73 4.68 -14.32
N VAL A 200 -2.56 4.05 -14.46
CA VAL A 200 -1.25 4.70 -14.35
C VAL A 200 -1.14 5.84 -15.36
N LYS A 201 -1.48 5.58 -16.62
CA LYS A 201 -1.45 6.61 -17.67
C LYS A 201 -2.41 7.76 -17.37
N SER A 202 -3.62 7.47 -16.91
CA SER A 202 -4.56 8.53 -16.50
C SER A 202 -4.01 9.36 -15.35
N ALA A 203 -3.54 8.72 -14.28
CA ALA A 203 -3.05 9.40 -13.08
C ALA A 203 -1.76 10.22 -13.33
N SER A 204 -0.98 9.92 -14.37
CA SER A 204 0.19 10.71 -14.74
C SER A 204 -0.13 12.05 -15.43
N HIS A 205 -1.41 12.31 -15.74
CA HIS A 205 -1.86 13.56 -16.37
C HIS A 205 -2.56 14.48 -15.36
N PRO A 206 -2.63 15.81 -15.66
CA PRO A 206 -3.41 16.75 -14.88
C PRO A 206 -4.91 16.44 -14.92
N HIS A 207 -5.59 16.66 -13.78
CA HIS A 207 -7.04 16.51 -13.64
C HIS A 207 -7.67 17.68 -12.89
N HIS A 208 -8.98 17.86 -13.06
CA HIS A 208 -9.81 18.80 -12.30
C HIS A 208 -11.01 18.05 -11.74
N PHE A 209 -11.19 18.05 -10.41
CA PHE A 209 -12.26 17.29 -9.77
C PHE A 209 -12.72 17.95 -8.46
N MET A 210 -13.87 17.52 -7.96
CA MET A 210 -14.39 17.97 -6.68
C MET A 210 -13.63 17.32 -5.53
N ALA A 211 -13.15 18.14 -4.60
CA ALA A 211 -12.36 17.72 -3.45
C ALA A 211 -12.77 18.49 -2.19
N VAL A 212 -12.18 18.16 -1.06
CA VAL A 212 -12.31 18.84 0.21
C VAL A 212 -10.98 19.49 0.60
N THR A 213 -11.01 20.75 1.04
CA THR A 213 -9.83 21.45 1.55
C THR A 213 -9.45 21.00 2.96
N LYS A 214 -8.27 21.44 3.45
CA LYS A 214 -7.87 21.25 4.87
C LYS A 214 -8.83 21.88 5.86
N LEU A 215 -9.57 22.90 5.43
CA LEU A 215 -10.61 23.57 6.23
C LEU A 215 -11.99 22.88 6.14
N GLY A 216 -12.08 21.67 5.55
CA GLY A 216 -13.34 20.94 5.42
C GLY A 216 -14.33 21.51 4.40
N ARG A 217 -13.89 22.42 3.52
CA ARG A 217 -14.77 23.05 2.52
C ARG A 217 -14.67 22.36 1.17
N SER A 218 -15.79 22.18 0.50
CA SER A 218 -15.83 21.69 -0.89
C SER A 218 -15.04 22.64 -1.78
N ALA A 219 -14.26 22.09 -2.72
CA ALA A 219 -13.39 22.84 -3.62
C ALA A 219 -13.24 22.12 -4.95
N ILE A 220 -12.68 22.81 -5.94
CA ILE A 220 -12.17 22.22 -7.17
C ILE A 220 -10.66 22.02 -6.97
N ALA A 221 -10.20 20.77 -7.04
CA ALA A 221 -8.78 20.46 -7.08
C ALA A 221 -8.30 20.46 -8.53
N SER A 222 -7.16 21.07 -8.78
CA SER A 222 -6.41 20.99 -10.04
C SER A 222 -5.08 20.34 -9.76
N THR A 223 -4.77 19.22 -10.42
CA THR A 223 -3.55 18.44 -10.18
C THR A 223 -2.56 18.60 -11.33
N ALA A 224 -1.29 18.26 -11.07
CA ALA A 224 -0.24 18.27 -12.07
C ALA A 224 -0.05 16.91 -12.77
N GLY A 225 -0.66 15.86 -12.24
CA GLY A 225 -0.33 14.47 -12.55
C GLY A 225 0.71 13.91 -11.59
N ASN A 226 0.78 12.58 -11.49
CA ASN A 226 1.70 11.86 -10.62
C ASN A 226 2.52 10.87 -11.46
N GLU A 227 3.78 11.20 -11.71
CA GLU A 227 4.70 10.40 -12.52
C GLU A 227 5.17 9.12 -11.83
N ASP A 228 5.02 9.04 -10.50
CA ASP A 228 5.44 7.90 -9.66
C ASP A 228 4.35 6.82 -9.53
N CYS A 229 3.43 6.75 -10.50
CA CYS A 229 2.43 5.69 -10.56
C CYS A 229 3.00 4.43 -11.22
N HIS A 230 2.67 3.25 -10.65
CA HIS A 230 3.10 1.94 -11.15
C HIS A 230 2.01 0.89 -10.96
N ILE A 231 2.21 -0.32 -11.50
CA ILE A 231 1.25 -1.41 -11.34
C ILE A 231 1.65 -2.41 -10.26
N ILE A 232 0.64 -3.08 -9.71
CA ILE A 232 0.80 -4.18 -8.76
C ILE A 232 0.10 -5.41 -9.33
N LEU A 233 0.86 -6.49 -9.53
CA LEU A 233 0.36 -7.80 -9.92
C LEU A 233 -0.14 -8.53 -8.68
N ARG A 234 -1.46 -8.74 -8.58
CA ARG A 234 -2.12 -9.39 -7.42
C ARG A 234 -2.78 -10.73 -7.74
N GLY A 235 -2.54 -11.24 -8.98
CA GLY A 235 -3.27 -12.38 -9.52
C GLY A 235 -4.69 -12.03 -9.97
N GLY A 236 -5.39 -13.02 -10.43
CA GLY A 236 -6.79 -12.95 -10.89
C GLY A 236 -7.48 -14.30 -10.71
N ALA A 237 -8.00 -14.86 -11.79
CA ALA A 237 -8.46 -16.27 -11.81
C ALA A 237 -7.29 -17.21 -11.53
N GLU A 238 -6.09 -16.87 -12.05
CA GLU A 238 -4.83 -17.55 -11.83
C GLU A 238 -3.80 -16.60 -11.21
N PRO A 239 -2.76 -17.12 -10.51
CA PRO A 239 -1.60 -16.34 -10.10
C PRO A 239 -0.90 -15.68 -11.28
N ASN A 240 -0.21 -14.55 -11.05
CA ASN A 240 0.51 -13.81 -12.10
C ASN A 240 1.90 -13.30 -11.66
N TYR A 241 2.57 -14.05 -10.79
CA TYR A 241 3.89 -13.70 -10.23
C TYR A 241 5.07 -14.41 -10.94
N ASP A 242 4.80 -15.47 -11.70
CA ASP A 242 5.84 -16.23 -12.39
C ASP A 242 6.50 -15.40 -13.52
N ALA A 243 7.68 -15.85 -13.98
CA ALA A 243 8.50 -15.11 -14.95
C ALA A 243 7.75 -14.83 -16.27
N ALA A 244 6.91 -15.77 -16.75
CA ALA A 244 6.15 -15.58 -17.98
C ALA A 244 5.06 -14.53 -17.80
N SER A 245 4.35 -14.55 -16.65
CA SER A 245 3.33 -13.58 -16.28
C SER A 245 3.92 -12.17 -16.10
N VAL A 246 5.06 -12.07 -15.42
CA VAL A 246 5.80 -10.80 -15.28
C VAL A 246 6.22 -10.25 -16.64
N ALA A 247 6.79 -11.09 -17.52
CA ALA A 247 7.16 -10.67 -18.85
C ALA A 247 5.96 -10.22 -19.69
N ALA A 248 4.83 -10.93 -19.61
CA ALA A 248 3.60 -10.56 -20.30
C ALA A 248 3.06 -9.21 -19.82
N ALA A 249 3.03 -8.99 -18.50
CA ALA A 249 2.62 -7.73 -17.91
C ALA A 249 3.52 -6.56 -18.35
N CYS A 250 4.84 -6.72 -18.30
CA CYS A 250 5.79 -5.72 -18.76
C CYS A 250 5.65 -5.39 -20.26
N ASN A 251 5.35 -6.40 -21.08
CA ASN A 251 5.07 -6.19 -22.52
C ASN A 251 3.78 -5.38 -22.72
N GLU A 252 2.73 -5.64 -21.93
CA GLU A 252 1.49 -4.86 -21.99
C GLU A 252 1.70 -3.41 -21.56
N LEU A 253 2.51 -3.17 -20.51
CA LEU A 253 2.90 -1.83 -20.09
C LEU A 253 3.63 -1.08 -21.18
N THR A 254 4.62 -1.72 -21.83
CA THR A 254 5.36 -1.13 -22.95
C THR A 254 4.44 -0.73 -24.10
N LYS A 255 3.47 -1.59 -24.48
CA LYS A 255 2.47 -1.29 -25.51
C LYS A 255 1.59 -0.11 -25.13
N SER A 256 1.30 0.04 -23.84
CA SER A 256 0.48 1.14 -23.31
C SER A 256 1.27 2.44 -23.11
N GLY A 257 2.59 2.43 -23.36
CA GLY A 257 3.48 3.59 -23.15
C GLY A 257 3.76 3.87 -21.68
N VAL A 258 3.69 2.85 -20.82
CA VAL A 258 4.00 2.89 -19.38
C VAL A 258 5.33 2.16 -19.15
N ALA A 259 6.12 2.63 -18.17
CA ALA A 259 7.38 1.98 -17.81
C ALA A 259 7.13 0.50 -17.45
N PRO A 260 7.92 -0.45 -17.99
CA PRO A 260 7.72 -1.89 -17.80
C PRO A 260 8.24 -2.36 -16.43
N LEU A 261 7.80 -1.71 -15.36
CA LEU A 261 8.14 -2.01 -13.97
C LEU A 261 6.90 -2.45 -13.21
N VAL A 262 7.03 -3.51 -12.44
CA VAL A 262 5.93 -4.11 -11.68
C VAL A 262 6.28 -4.32 -10.22
N MET A 263 5.33 -4.10 -9.34
CA MET A 263 5.33 -4.66 -7.99
C MET A 263 4.54 -5.98 -8.02
N VAL A 264 4.97 -6.99 -7.29
CA VAL A 264 4.23 -8.26 -7.14
C VAL A 264 3.68 -8.36 -5.73
N ASP A 265 2.37 -8.48 -5.62
CA ASP A 265 1.68 -8.77 -4.37
C ASP A 265 1.71 -10.29 -4.11
N ALA A 266 2.46 -10.72 -3.11
CA ALA A 266 2.62 -12.13 -2.76
C ALA A 266 1.39 -12.74 -2.08
N SER A 267 0.44 -11.91 -1.64
CA SER A 267 -0.83 -12.33 -1.04
C SER A 267 -1.96 -12.48 -2.09
N HIS A 268 -3.20 -12.37 -1.67
CA HIS A 268 -4.41 -12.36 -2.52
C HIS A 268 -4.49 -13.59 -3.46
N ALA A 269 -4.71 -13.38 -4.76
CA ALA A 269 -4.84 -14.51 -5.68
C ALA A 269 -3.50 -15.17 -5.99
N ASN A 270 -2.39 -14.46 -5.88
CA ASN A 270 -1.04 -15.03 -6.06
C ASN A 270 -0.71 -16.12 -5.02
N SER A 271 -1.23 -15.99 -3.79
CA SER A 271 -1.13 -17.03 -2.77
C SER A 271 -2.36 -17.94 -2.71
N SER A 272 -3.29 -17.82 -3.66
CA SER A 272 -4.61 -18.48 -3.61
C SER A 272 -5.37 -18.16 -2.30
N LYS A 273 -5.17 -16.97 -1.74
CA LYS A 273 -5.70 -16.49 -0.45
C LYS A 273 -5.30 -17.32 0.77
N LYS A 274 -4.22 -18.08 0.66
CA LYS A 274 -3.63 -18.86 1.73
C LYS A 274 -2.33 -18.19 2.17
N PRO A 275 -2.24 -17.64 3.39
CA PRO A 275 -1.06 -16.90 3.82
C PRO A 275 0.21 -17.76 3.80
N GLU A 276 0.10 -19.05 4.09
CA GLU A 276 1.20 -20.02 4.04
C GLU A 276 1.85 -20.18 2.65
N ASN A 277 1.16 -19.76 1.59
CA ASN A 277 1.71 -19.77 0.23
C ASN A 277 2.54 -18.51 -0.10
N GLN A 278 2.42 -17.42 0.66
CA GLN A 278 3.22 -16.21 0.38
C GLN A 278 4.74 -16.49 0.35
N PRO A 279 5.33 -17.29 1.26
CA PRO A 279 6.75 -17.64 1.17
C PRO A 279 7.14 -18.37 -0.12
N LEU A 280 6.25 -19.16 -0.71
CA LEU A 280 6.49 -19.84 -1.99
C LEU A 280 6.52 -18.84 -3.15
N VAL A 281 5.59 -17.88 -3.13
CA VAL A 281 5.57 -16.77 -4.10
C VAL A 281 6.85 -15.94 -3.98
N ILE A 282 7.27 -15.59 -2.76
CA ILE A 282 8.50 -14.83 -2.49
C ILE A 282 9.73 -15.59 -2.96
N ALA A 283 9.80 -16.91 -2.74
CA ALA A 283 10.92 -17.73 -3.20
C ALA A 283 11.03 -17.74 -4.74
N ASP A 284 9.92 -17.76 -5.46
CA ASP A 284 9.93 -17.64 -6.92
C ASP A 284 10.42 -16.26 -7.37
N ILE A 285 9.89 -15.17 -6.78
CA ILE A 285 10.31 -13.80 -7.06
C ILE A 285 11.82 -13.62 -6.76
N ALA A 286 12.30 -14.10 -5.63
CA ALA A 286 13.72 -14.05 -5.25
C ALA A 286 14.60 -14.77 -6.29
N ARG A 287 14.17 -15.94 -6.80
CA ARG A 287 14.86 -16.66 -7.87
C ARG A 287 14.91 -15.85 -9.19
N GLN A 288 13.80 -15.19 -9.56
CA GLN A 288 13.76 -14.33 -10.75
C GLN A 288 14.74 -13.15 -10.60
N ILE A 289 14.72 -12.48 -9.45
CA ILE A 289 15.63 -11.35 -9.14
C ILE A 289 17.08 -11.81 -9.18
N SER A 290 17.43 -12.92 -8.51
CA SER A 290 18.78 -13.51 -8.53
C SER A 290 19.22 -13.89 -9.94
N GLY A 291 18.30 -14.32 -10.80
CA GLY A 291 18.52 -14.64 -12.22
C GLY A 291 18.67 -13.40 -13.12
N GLY A 292 18.61 -12.19 -12.56
CA GLY A 292 18.81 -10.93 -13.29
C GLY A 292 17.56 -10.17 -13.68
N GLU A 293 16.34 -10.63 -13.28
CA GLU A 293 15.11 -9.87 -13.51
C GLU A 293 15.16 -8.53 -12.76
N ASN A 294 15.01 -7.43 -13.48
CA ASN A 294 15.09 -6.08 -12.95
C ASN A 294 13.82 -5.26 -13.13
N ARG A 295 12.80 -5.86 -13.77
CA ARG A 295 11.48 -5.21 -13.95
C ARG A 295 10.57 -5.43 -12.75
N ILE A 296 10.88 -6.39 -11.86
CA ILE A 296 10.25 -6.50 -10.54
C ILE A 296 10.90 -5.45 -9.65
N MET A 297 10.25 -4.29 -9.54
CA MET A 297 10.74 -3.16 -8.74
C MET A 297 10.34 -3.25 -7.27
N GLY A 298 9.36 -4.09 -6.94
CA GLY A 298 8.89 -4.23 -5.57
C GLY A 298 8.03 -5.46 -5.32
N VAL A 299 7.81 -5.72 -4.03
CA VAL A 299 7.00 -6.83 -3.52
C VAL A 299 6.08 -6.33 -2.41
N MET A 300 4.86 -6.85 -2.36
CA MET A 300 3.91 -6.61 -1.27
C MET A 300 3.65 -7.90 -0.50
N ILE A 301 3.61 -7.83 0.83
CA ILE A 301 3.45 -8.99 1.72
C ILE A 301 2.44 -8.68 2.82
N GLU A 302 1.47 -9.56 3.04
CA GLU A 302 0.56 -9.49 4.20
C GLU A 302 1.12 -10.30 5.37
N SER A 303 1.51 -9.58 6.41
CA SER A 303 2.23 -10.08 7.58
C SER A 303 1.69 -9.47 8.86
N ASN A 304 1.73 -10.22 9.97
CA ASN A 304 1.40 -9.71 11.29
C ASN A 304 2.30 -10.39 12.35
N LEU A 305 2.10 -10.08 13.63
CA LEU A 305 2.84 -10.73 14.73
C LEU A 305 2.53 -12.23 14.80
N VAL A 306 1.26 -12.60 14.58
CA VAL A 306 0.74 -13.98 14.60
C VAL A 306 0.16 -14.36 13.24
N ALA A 307 0.43 -15.57 12.79
CA ALA A 307 -0.05 -16.08 11.51
C ALA A 307 -1.57 -16.28 11.47
N GLY A 308 -2.12 -16.26 10.26
CA GLY A 308 -3.52 -16.57 9.98
C GLY A 308 -4.45 -15.38 10.18
N ARG A 309 -5.69 -15.68 10.49
CA ARG A 309 -6.76 -14.73 10.75
C ARG A 309 -7.72 -15.24 11.82
N GLN A 310 -8.47 -14.34 12.40
CA GLN A 310 -9.54 -14.62 13.36
C GLN A 310 -10.82 -13.86 12.99
N ASP A 311 -11.95 -14.34 13.48
CA ASP A 311 -13.22 -13.65 13.35
C ASP A 311 -13.50 -12.82 14.61
N VAL A 312 -14.09 -11.65 14.43
CA VAL A 312 -14.56 -10.81 15.54
C VAL A 312 -15.88 -11.40 16.06
N VAL A 313 -15.86 -11.97 17.27
CA VAL A 313 -17.03 -12.55 17.91
C VAL A 313 -17.36 -11.74 19.18
N PRO A 314 -18.57 -11.18 19.30
CA PRO A 314 -18.96 -10.42 20.48
C PRO A 314 -18.69 -11.18 21.78
N GLY A 315 -18.04 -10.53 22.74
CA GLY A 315 -17.73 -11.10 24.06
C GLY A 315 -16.54 -12.06 24.09
N LYS A 316 -15.85 -12.30 22.96
CA LYS A 316 -14.60 -13.06 22.93
C LYS A 316 -13.42 -12.12 22.73
N PRO A 317 -12.35 -12.24 23.55
CA PRO A 317 -11.13 -11.47 23.33
C PRO A 317 -10.47 -11.89 22.02
N LEU A 318 -9.89 -10.92 21.32
CA LEU A 318 -9.11 -11.16 20.12
C LEU A 318 -7.70 -11.66 20.50
N THR A 319 -7.14 -12.52 19.64
CA THR A 319 -5.72 -12.87 19.71
C THR A 319 -4.90 -11.66 19.32
N TYR A 320 -4.04 -11.19 20.23
CA TYR A 320 -3.17 -10.05 19.98
C TYR A 320 -2.26 -10.27 18.76
N GLY A 321 -2.18 -9.29 17.88
CA GLY A 321 -1.33 -9.33 16.71
C GLY A 321 -1.76 -10.31 15.61
N GLN A 322 -3.00 -10.82 15.64
CA GLN A 322 -3.56 -11.66 14.57
C GLN A 322 -4.61 -10.88 13.77
N SER A 323 -4.58 -11.02 12.45
CA SER A 323 -5.48 -10.32 11.52
C SER A 323 -6.96 -10.67 11.77
N ILE A 324 -7.83 -9.66 11.65
CA ILE A 324 -9.31 -9.83 11.62
C ILE A 324 -9.89 -9.72 10.20
N THR A 325 -9.02 -9.60 9.19
CA THR A 325 -9.40 -9.54 7.77
C THR A 325 -8.79 -10.71 7.02
N ASP A 326 -7.91 -10.51 6.03
CA ASP A 326 -7.28 -11.62 5.34
C ASP A 326 -6.12 -12.20 6.17
N GLY A 327 -5.82 -13.48 5.96
CA GLY A 327 -4.75 -14.17 6.68
C GLY A 327 -3.38 -13.60 6.35
N CYS A 328 -2.54 -13.47 7.37
CA CYS A 328 -1.16 -12.99 7.28
C CYS A 328 -0.15 -14.10 7.60
N ILE A 329 1.10 -13.97 7.15
CA ILE A 329 2.22 -14.73 7.69
C ILE A 329 2.63 -14.14 9.05
N ASP A 330 3.31 -14.93 9.89
CA ASP A 330 3.82 -14.46 11.17
C ASP A 330 5.14 -13.67 11.04
N TRP A 331 5.57 -13.07 12.15
CA TRP A 331 6.80 -12.28 12.20
C TRP A 331 8.05 -13.10 11.84
N ALA A 332 8.20 -14.33 12.35
CA ALA A 332 9.38 -15.14 12.08
C ALA A 332 9.50 -15.52 10.61
N THR A 333 8.39 -15.82 9.96
CA THR A 333 8.32 -16.06 8.51
C THR A 333 8.61 -14.79 7.73
N THR A 334 8.12 -13.64 8.20
CA THR A 334 8.37 -12.34 7.58
C THR A 334 9.85 -12.01 7.55
N ALA A 335 10.56 -12.12 8.69
CA ALA A 335 11.98 -11.83 8.76
C ALA A 335 12.77 -12.66 7.73
N ARG A 336 12.53 -13.98 7.70
CA ARG A 336 13.19 -14.88 6.73
C ARG A 336 12.90 -14.53 5.28
N THR A 337 11.67 -14.13 4.96
CA THR A 337 11.31 -13.75 3.58
C THR A 337 11.95 -12.42 3.16
N LEU A 338 12.12 -11.48 4.08
CA LEU A 338 12.81 -10.22 3.82
C LEU A 338 14.32 -10.45 3.62
N GLU A 339 14.96 -11.26 4.45
CA GLU A 339 16.35 -11.68 4.29
C GLU A 339 16.55 -12.37 2.92
N GLN A 340 15.68 -13.29 2.53
CA GLN A 340 15.73 -13.96 1.23
C GLN A 340 15.64 -12.99 0.04
N LEU A 341 14.81 -11.95 0.14
CA LEU A 341 14.72 -10.91 -0.90
C LEU A 341 15.99 -10.05 -0.94
N ALA A 342 16.57 -9.72 0.21
CA ALA A 342 17.83 -8.98 0.29
C ALA A 342 18.97 -9.77 -0.34
N ASP A 343 19.12 -11.06 -0.02
CA ASP A 343 20.08 -11.96 -0.64
C ASP A 343 19.91 -12.02 -2.18
N ALA A 344 18.69 -12.05 -2.66
CA ALA A 344 18.41 -12.06 -4.09
C ALA A 344 18.87 -10.78 -4.79
N VAL A 345 18.71 -9.62 -4.18
CA VAL A 345 19.23 -8.33 -4.69
C VAL A 345 20.76 -8.34 -4.70
N GLU A 346 21.40 -8.84 -3.65
CA GLU A 346 22.86 -8.94 -3.57
C GLU A 346 23.42 -9.88 -4.66
N ILE A 347 22.82 -11.05 -4.87
CA ILE A 347 23.21 -11.97 -5.96
C ILE A 347 23.06 -11.30 -7.31
N ARG A 348 21.95 -10.59 -7.58
CA ARG A 348 21.73 -9.84 -8.81
C ARG A 348 22.86 -8.82 -9.07
N ARG A 349 23.26 -8.07 -8.04
CA ARG A 349 24.37 -7.09 -8.11
C ARG A 349 25.69 -7.76 -8.47
N ASN A 350 26.01 -8.87 -7.82
CA ASN A 350 27.25 -9.60 -8.03
C ASN A 350 27.34 -10.20 -9.44
N THR A 351 26.22 -10.75 -9.94
CA THR A 351 26.15 -11.27 -11.33
C THR A 351 26.38 -10.17 -12.36
N ARG A 352 25.81 -8.97 -12.16
CA ARG A 352 26.04 -7.82 -13.05
C ARG A 352 27.48 -7.36 -13.05
N ARG A 353 28.14 -7.29 -11.89
CA ARG A 353 29.56 -6.91 -11.76
C ARG A 353 30.48 -7.90 -12.48
N ALA A 354 30.23 -9.22 -12.33
CA ALA A 354 31.00 -10.26 -13.02
C ALA A 354 30.89 -10.15 -14.54
N GLY A 355 29.66 -9.99 -15.08
CA GLY A 355 29.43 -9.86 -16.50
C GLY A 355 29.98 -8.56 -17.13
N LEU A 356 30.19 -7.49 -16.33
CA LEU A 356 30.87 -6.28 -16.79
C LEU A 356 32.40 -6.49 -16.87
N HIS A 357 33.00 -7.26 -15.97
CA HIS A 357 34.44 -7.59 -16.01
C HIS A 357 34.79 -8.47 -17.20
N GLU A 358 33.94 -9.47 -17.53
CA GLU A 358 34.15 -10.32 -18.70
C GLU A 358 34.06 -9.58 -20.05
N ARG A 359 33.28 -8.50 -20.15
CA ARG A 359 33.17 -7.68 -21.37
C ARG A 359 34.27 -6.63 -21.51
N SER A 360 35.03 -6.40 -20.46
CA SER A 360 36.13 -5.41 -20.42
C SER A 360 37.51 -6.05 -20.52
N ALA A 361 37.58 -7.38 -20.49
CA ALA A 361 38.78 -8.21 -20.68
C ALA A 361 38.78 -8.80 -22.11
#